data_2165560830fc432c6dd70c7b1dd3f649
#
_entry.id   2165560830fc432c6dd70c7b1dd3f649
#
_cell.length_a   1.000
_cell.length_b   1.000
_cell.length_c   1.000
_cell.angle_alpha   90.00
_cell.angle_beta   90.00
_cell.angle_gamma   90.00
#
_symmetry.space_group_name_H-M   'P 1'
#
loop_
_entity.id
_entity.type
_entity.pdbx_description
1 polymer ?
#
loop_
_entity_poly.entity_id
_entity_poly.type
_entity_poly.pdbx_seq_one_letter_code
_entity_poly.pdbx_strand_id
1 'polypeptide(L)'
;MKTQTTKNIEYLLFKKTNILGTYGCREVKIGGVFTKQYITPIEEYVDYMTITSKGKITCYEIKVSKEDLYSSSALSFHGHSNFIVMPEELYNEVKDDGEFLRKLKNNFIGVLAVDDKGELVRKKPCRHVDLAIGKTTILLESFAKSTARDTAKLYQLEKSNERRLSSKQIDDLLNEIVTEDFVKNAIEEFGEWIGE
;
A
#
# COMPACT_ATOMS: atom_id res chain seq x y z
N MET A 1 5.15 10.92 6.77
CA MET A 1 4.51 10.78 5.44
C MET A 1 5.42 9.89 4.60
N LYS A 2 4.91 8.83 3.92
CA LYS A 2 5.73 7.94 3.09
C LYS A 2 6.39 8.70 1.94
N THR A 3 7.66 8.40 1.66
CA THR A 3 8.40 8.96 0.53
C THR A 3 7.84 8.43 -0.80
N GLN A 4 8.15 9.09 -1.92
CA GLN A 4 7.75 8.60 -3.25
C GLN A 4 8.39 7.24 -3.55
N THR A 5 9.66 7.04 -3.16
CA THR A 5 10.37 5.76 -3.30
C THR A 5 9.65 4.63 -2.57
N THR A 6 9.21 4.85 -1.32
CA THR A 6 8.42 3.86 -0.56
C THR A 6 7.14 3.47 -1.29
N LYS A 7 6.41 4.46 -1.83
CA LYS A 7 5.17 4.22 -2.59
C LYS A 7 5.42 3.44 -3.88
N ASN A 8 6.51 3.73 -4.58
CA ASN A 8 6.90 3.02 -5.80
C ASN A 8 7.22 1.54 -5.50
N ILE A 9 7.93 1.27 -4.41
CA ILE A 9 8.25 -0.10 -3.97
C ILE A 9 6.97 -0.85 -3.55
N GLU A 10 6.06 -0.21 -2.82
CA GLU A 10 4.75 -0.81 -2.48
C GLU A 10 3.97 -1.20 -3.74
N TYR A 11 3.92 -0.30 -4.72
CA TYR A 11 3.22 -0.58 -5.98
C TYR A 11 3.88 -1.71 -6.77
N LEU A 12 5.22 -1.77 -6.78
CA LEU A 12 5.96 -2.85 -7.41
C LEU A 12 5.70 -4.19 -6.73
N LEU A 13 5.69 -4.24 -5.40
CA LEU A 13 5.30 -5.43 -4.63
C LEU A 13 3.89 -5.87 -5.00
N PHE A 14 2.93 -4.94 -5.03
CA PHE A 14 1.57 -5.22 -5.48
C PHE A 14 1.55 -5.85 -6.88
N LYS A 15 2.18 -5.21 -7.88
CA LYS A 15 2.25 -5.75 -9.26
C LYS A 15 2.82 -7.16 -9.32
N LYS A 16 3.89 -7.43 -8.58
CA LYS A 16 4.60 -8.73 -8.63
C LYS A 16 3.88 -9.82 -7.84
N THR A 17 3.07 -9.46 -6.84
CA THR A 17 2.37 -10.43 -5.97
C THR A 17 0.89 -10.56 -6.27
N ASN A 18 0.31 -9.67 -7.08
CA ASN A 18 -1.11 -9.74 -7.49
C ASN A 18 -1.30 -10.77 -8.59
N ILE A 19 -1.16 -12.03 -8.22
CA ILE A 19 -1.32 -13.21 -9.09
C ILE A 19 -2.39 -14.13 -8.51
N LEU A 20 -2.98 -14.98 -9.36
CA LEU A 20 -4.02 -15.93 -8.93
C LEU A 20 -3.55 -16.75 -7.72
N GLY A 21 -4.35 -16.77 -6.66
CA GLY A 21 -4.08 -17.51 -5.44
C GLY A 21 -3.10 -16.81 -4.49
N THR A 22 -2.77 -15.54 -4.72
CA THR A 22 -2.02 -14.69 -3.78
C THR A 22 -2.77 -13.39 -3.56
N TYR A 23 -2.92 -13.01 -2.31
CA TYR A 23 -3.66 -11.83 -1.86
C TYR A 23 -2.70 -10.91 -1.13
N GLY A 24 -2.62 -9.65 -1.53
CA GLY A 24 -1.72 -8.65 -0.95
C GLY A 24 -2.48 -7.50 -0.27
N CYS A 25 -1.95 -7.01 0.84
CA CYS A 25 -2.45 -5.84 1.53
C CYS A 25 -1.29 -5.00 2.08
N ARG A 26 -1.42 -3.69 1.96
CA ARG A 26 -0.45 -2.72 2.51
C ARG A 26 -0.84 -2.27 3.91
N GLU A 27 0.15 -1.79 4.68
CA GLU A 27 -0.06 -1.21 6.01
C GLU A 27 -0.95 -2.10 6.90
N VAL A 28 -0.58 -3.38 6.98
CA VAL A 28 -1.33 -4.33 7.79
C VAL A 28 -1.04 -4.09 9.26
N LYS A 29 -2.04 -3.57 9.99
CA LYS A 29 -1.97 -3.37 11.43
C LYS A 29 -2.10 -4.71 12.13
N ILE A 30 -1.04 -5.14 12.82
CA ILE A 30 -1.06 -6.37 13.60
C ILE A 30 -1.80 -6.13 14.91
N GLY A 31 -2.87 -6.86 15.14
CA GLY A 31 -3.66 -6.77 16.35
C GLY A 31 -2.90 -7.33 17.55
N GLY A 32 -2.85 -6.54 18.63
CA GLY A 32 -2.44 -6.88 19.99
C GLY A 32 -1.48 -8.06 20.16
N VAL A 33 -0.19 -7.88 19.82
CA VAL A 33 0.83 -8.84 20.25
C VAL A 33 1.03 -8.63 21.74
N PHE A 34 0.41 -9.48 22.56
CA PHE A 34 0.67 -9.50 23.99
C PHE A 34 2.09 -10.05 24.21
N THR A 35 3.05 -9.16 24.36
CA THR A 35 4.33 -9.57 24.93
C THR A 35 4.13 -9.73 26.44
N LYS A 36 4.74 -10.78 27.04
CA LYS A 36 4.66 -11.06 28.50
C LYS A 36 5.10 -9.88 29.37
N GLN A 37 5.64 -8.82 28.78
CA GLN A 37 6.30 -7.71 29.47
C GLN A 37 5.51 -6.40 29.45
N TYR A 38 4.52 -6.23 28.57
CA TYR A 38 3.78 -4.98 28.45
C TYR A 38 2.27 -5.23 28.30
N ILE A 39 1.50 -4.61 29.20
CA ILE A 39 0.02 -4.64 29.20
C ILE A 39 -0.56 -3.69 28.13
N THR A 40 0.27 -2.81 27.55
CA THR A 40 -0.14 -1.91 26.47
C THR A 40 0.04 -2.61 25.13
N PRO A 41 -1.00 -2.68 24.29
CA PRO A 41 -0.87 -3.21 22.93
C PRO A 41 0.08 -2.29 22.14
N ILE A 42 1.28 -2.78 21.84
CA ILE A 42 2.15 -2.12 20.87
C ILE A 42 1.49 -2.29 19.51
N GLU A 43 1.11 -1.18 18.89
CA GLU A 43 0.62 -1.17 17.52
C GLU A 43 1.79 -1.35 16.58
N GLU A 44 1.82 -2.48 15.89
CA GLU A 44 2.81 -2.76 14.85
C GLU A 44 2.14 -2.78 13.49
N TYR A 45 2.84 -2.29 12.48
CA TYR A 45 2.39 -2.29 11.09
C TYR A 45 3.41 -3.04 10.24
N VAL A 46 2.91 -3.93 9.40
CA VAL A 46 3.69 -4.53 8.31
C VAL A 46 3.45 -3.68 7.06
N ASP A 47 4.50 -3.18 6.43
CA ASP A 47 4.38 -2.30 5.26
C ASP A 47 3.60 -2.96 4.13
N TYR A 48 3.92 -4.22 3.83
CA TYR A 48 3.17 -5.02 2.86
C TYR A 48 3.12 -6.49 3.28
N MET A 49 1.97 -7.11 3.19
CA MET A 49 1.77 -8.53 3.54
C MET A 49 1.07 -9.26 2.41
N THR A 50 1.48 -10.49 2.14
CA THR A 50 0.77 -11.38 1.24
C THR A 50 0.36 -12.67 1.92
N ILE A 51 -0.77 -13.22 1.48
CA ILE A 51 -1.28 -14.53 1.88
C ILE A 51 -1.57 -15.34 0.63
N THR A 52 -1.08 -16.55 0.55
CA THR A 52 -1.41 -17.46 -0.55
C THR A 52 -2.64 -18.30 -0.22
N SER A 53 -3.30 -18.87 -1.25
CA SER A 53 -4.40 -19.85 -1.08
C SER A 53 -4.02 -21.08 -0.26
N LYS A 54 -2.71 -21.36 -0.10
CA LYS A 54 -2.16 -22.41 0.75
C LYS A 54 -1.90 -21.96 2.20
N GLY A 55 -2.33 -20.75 2.57
CA GLY A 55 -2.13 -20.19 3.91
C GLY A 55 -0.71 -19.68 4.19
N LYS A 56 0.19 -19.64 3.22
CA LYS A 56 1.53 -19.08 3.43
C LYS A 56 1.46 -17.56 3.51
N ILE A 57 1.94 -17.01 4.63
CA ILE A 57 2.00 -15.57 4.90
C ILE A 57 3.44 -15.08 4.68
N THR A 58 3.60 -14.02 3.90
CA THR A 58 4.88 -13.34 3.72
C THR A 58 4.75 -11.87 4.13
N CYS A 59 5.67 -11.40 4.96
CA CYS A 59 5.76 -10.00 5.39
C CYS A 59 6.93 -9.31 4.69
N TYR A 60 6.72 -8.07 4.27
CA TYR A 60 7.70 -7.23 3.61
C TYR A 60 7.80 -5.90 4.36
N GLU A 61 9.01 -5.54 4.77
CA GLU A 61 9.37 -4.27 5.37
C GLU A 61 10.15 -3.45 4.34
N ILE A 62 9.73 -2.23 4.07
CA ILE A 62 10.34 -1.36 3.06
C ILE A 62 11.27 -0.39 3.75
N LYS A 63 12.53 -0.40 3.37
CA LYS A 63 13.57 0.49 3.89
C LYS A 63 14.24 1.23 2.74
N VAL A 64 14.21 2.56 2.77
CA VAL A 64 14.67 3.39 1.65
C VAL A 64 15.92 4.21 1.97
N SER A 65 16.38 4.22 3.22
CA SER A 65 17.64 4.85 3.64
C SER A 65 18.30 4.07 4.79
N LYS A 66 19.57 4.38 5.06
CA LYS A 66 20.30 3.80 6.20
C LYS A 66 19.67 4.18 7.54
N GLU A 67 19.25 5.43 7.69
CA GLU A 67 18.61 5.95 8.90
C GLU A 67 17.32 5.18 9.19
N ASP A 68 16.52 4.91 8.14
CA ASP A 68 15.29 4.12 8.24
C ASP A 68 15.60 2.65 8.59
N LEU A 69 16.64 2.07 7.97
CA LEU A 69 17.06 0.68 8.20
C LEU A 69 17.54 0.44 9.64
N TYR A 70 18.26 1.39 10.23
CA TYR A 70 18.81 1.32 11.57
C TYR A 70 17.99 2.06 12.62
N SER A 71 16.83 2.60 12.24
CA SER A 71 15.91 3.23 13.18
C SER A 71 15.45 2.24 14.26
N SER A 72 15.03 2.77 15.41
CA SER A 72 14.45 1.98 16.50
C SER A 72 13.04 1.46 16.19
N SER A 73 12.51 1.76 15.01
CA SER A 73 11.21 1.25 14.57
C SER A 73 11.21 -0.28 14.58
N ALA A 74 10.17 -0.86 15.17
CA ALA A 74 10.02 -2.31 15.19
C ALA A 74 9.97 -2.85 13.76
N LEU A 75 10.77 -3.88 13.49
CA LEU A 75 10.70 -4.62 12.25
C LEU A 75 9.65 -5.72 12.42
N SER A 76 8.52 -5.59 11.74
CA SER A 76 7.35 -6.45 11.92
C SER A 76 7.44 -7.75 11.10
N PHE A 77 8.39 -8.61 11.51
CA PHE A 77 8.65 -9.89 10.85
C PHE A 77 7.81 -11.02 11.45
N HIS A 78 6.55 -11.08 11.10
CA HIS A 78 5.59 -12.01 11.68
C HIS A 78 5.23 -13.19 10.77
N GLY A 79 5.62 -13.17 9.50
CA GLY A 79 5.21 -14.16 8.49
C GLY A 79 5.99 -15.46 8.53
N HIS A 80 5.53 -16.47 7.80
CA HIS A 80 6.28 -17.67 7.48
C HIS A 80 7.56 -17.34 6.68
N SER A 81 7.52 -16.30 5.90
CA SER A 81 8.67 -15.74 5.18
C SER A 81 8.69 -14.23 5.40
N ASN A 82 9.87 -13.66 5.62
CA ASN A 82 10.02 -12.26 5.92
C ASN A 82 11.14 -11.66 5.07
N PHE A 83 10.88 -10.49 4.49
CA PHE A 83 11.83 -9.80 3.62
C PHE A 83 11.96 -8.34 4.00
N ILE A 84 13.19 -7.83 3.92
CA ILE A 84 13.42 -6.39 3.74
C ILE A 84 13.46 -6.12 2.24
N VAL A 85 12.78 -5.06 1.83
CA VAL A 85 12.75 -4.57 0.45
C VAL A 85 13.37 -3.18 0.41
N MET A 86 14.35 -2.97 -0.46
CA MET A 86 15.10 -1.72 -0.52
C MET A 86 15.56 -1.41 -1.95
N PRO A 87 15.93 -0.15 -2.26
CA PRO A 87 16.66 0.18 -3.48
C PRO A 87 17.98 -0.58 -3.57
N GLU A 88 18.44 -0.90 -4.77
CA GLU A 88 19.71 -1.64 -4.97
C GLU A 88 20.92 -0.86 -4.49
N GLU A 89 20.89 0.46 -4.62
CA GLU A 89 21.94 1.35 -4.11
C GLU A 89 22.10 1.17 -2.59
N LEU A 90 20.98 1.24 -1.84
CA LEU A 90 21.03 1.03 -0.40
C LEU A 90 21.53 -0.38 -0.05
N TYR A 91 21.11 -1.41 -0.79
CA TYR A 91 21.61 -2.76 -0.57
C TYR A 91 23.14 -2.83 -0.77
N ASN A 92 23.66 -2.23 -1.82
CA ASN A 92 25.09 -2.21 -2.11
C ASN A 92 25.91 -1.48 -1.03
N GLU A 93 25.33 -0.47 -0.40
CA GLU A 93 25.95 0.24 0.72
C GLU A 93 26.00 -0.57 2.03
N VAL A 94 25.02 -1.47 2.28
CA VAL A 94 24.89 -2.17 3.56
C VAL A 94 25.16 -3.67 3.50
N LYS A 95 25.36 -4.23 2.30
CA LYS A 95 25.49 -5.70 2.10
C LYS A 95 26.61 -6.35 2.91
N ASP A 96 27.66 -5.59 3.21
CA ASP A 96 28.84 -6.05 3.96
C ASP A 96 28.86 -5.52 5.40
N ASP A 97 27.83 -4.78 5.82
CA ASP A 97 27.70 -4.26 7.18
C ASP A 97 27.40 -5.38 8.17
N GLY A 98 28.25 -5.50 9.20
CA GLY A 98 28.17 -6.58 10.20
C GLY A 98 26.87 -6.53 11.04
N GLU A 99 26.33 -5.34 11.33
CA GLU A 99 25.08 -5.18 12.07
C GLU A 99 23.90 -5.64 11.21
N PHE A 100 23.88 -5.21 9.93
CA PHE A 100 22.86 -5.63 8.98
C PHE A 100 22.86 -7.14 8.80
N LEU A 101 24.03 -7.74 8.57
CA LEU A 101 24.15 -9.20 8.40
C LEU A 101 23.69 -9.96 9.63
N ARG A 102 24.03 -9.48 10.84
CA ARG A 102 23.57 -10.07 12.10
C ARG A 102 22.05 -9.98 12.25
N LYS A 103 21.44 -8.82 11.91
CA LYS A 103 19.99 -8.60 11.92
C LYS A 103 19.28 -9.59 11.01
N LEU A 104 19.76 -9.78 9.77
CA LEU A 104 19.20 -10.74 8.82
C LEU A 104 19.29 -12.18 9.34
N LYS A 105 20.45 -12.58 9.86
CA LYS A 105 20.69 -13.95 10.34
C LYS A 105 19.81 -14.29 11.55
N ASN A 106 19.76 -13.40 12.54
CA ASN A 106 19.04 -13.64 13.79
C ASN A 106 17.52 -13.75 13.60
N ASN A 107 16.97 -13.09 12.56
CA ASN A 107 15.54 -13.06 12.30
C ASN A 107 15.14 -13.85 11.05
N PHE A 108 16.06 -14.59 10.43
CA PHE A 108 15.82 -15.39 9.22
C PHE A 108 15.25 -14.59 8.02
N ILE A 109 15.66 -13.33 7.90
CA ILE A 109 15.13 -12.37 6.94
C ILE A 109 15.86 -12.51 5.62
N GLY A 110 15.10 -12.49 4.52
CA GLY A 110 15.63 -12.34 3.18
C GLY A 110 15.71 -10.86 2.75
N VAL A 111 16.37 -10.62 1.63
CA VAL A 111 16.49 -9.28 1.03
C VAL A 111 16.04 -9.31 -0.41
N LEU A 112 15.12 -8.42 -0.75
CA LEU A 112 14.78 -8.07 -2.12
C LEU A 112 15.30 -6.66 -2.40
N ALA A 113 15.95 -6.47 -3.52
CA ALA A 113 16.36 -5.15 -3.99
C ALA A 113 15.60 -4.77 -5.26
N VAL A 114 15.27 -3.49 -5.39
CA VAL A 114 14.74 -2.92 -6.63
C VAL A 114 15.92 -2.41 -7.42
N ASP A 115 16.14 -3.02 -8.59
CA ASP A 115 17.23 -2.65 -9.49
C ASP A 115 16.93 -1.39 -10.32
N ASP A 116 17.90 -0.94 -11.11
CA ASP A 116 17.79 0.24 -11.98
C ASP A 116 16.68 0.13 -13.04
N LYS A 117 16.25 -1.11 -13.35
CA LYS A 117 15.15 -1.38 -14.28
C LYS A 117 13.79 -1.38 -13.60
N GLY A 118 13.75 -1.18 -12.29
CA GLY A 118 12.54 -1.24 -11.48
C GLY A 118 12.05 -2.68 -11.26
N GLU A 119 12.94 -3.68 -11.30
CA GLU A 119 12.60 -5.07 -11.06
C GLU A 119 13.00 -5.51 -9.64
N LEU A 120 12.16 -6.37 -9.04
CA LEU A 120 12.47 -6.98 -7.74
C LEU A 120 13.43 -8.14 -7.92
N VAL A 121 14.65 -7.99 -7.42
CA VAL A 121 15.71 -8.99 -7.46
C VAL A 121 15.97 -9.54 -6.06
N ARG A 122 15.96 -10.86 -5.90
CA ARG A 122 16.29 -11.50 -4.63
C ARG A 122 17.81 -11.51 -4.41
N LYS A 123 18.29 -10.72 -3.47
CA LYS A 123 19.70 -10.63 -3.07
C LYS A 123 20.07 -11.67 -1.99
N LYS A 124 19.16 -11.92 -1.05
CA LYS A 124 19.34 -12.96 -0.02
C LYS A 124 18.03 -13.74 0.17
N PRO A 125 18.08 -15.07 0.31
CA PRO A 125 16.90 -15.88 0.63
C PRO A 125 16.47 -15.63 2.09
N CYS A 126 15.18 -15.71 2.37
CA CYS A 126 14.68 -15.87 3.72
C CYS A 126 14.65 -17.35 4.12
N ARG A 127 14.66 -17.60 5.42
CA ARG A 127 14.34 -18.94 5.94
C ARG A 127 12.84 -19.01 6.23
N HIS A 128 12.22 -20.14 5.90
CA HIS A 128 10.84 -20.42 6.30
C HIS A 128 10.75 -20.63 7.80
N VAL A 129 9.73 -20.06 8.44
CA VAL A 129 9.43 -20.21 9.86
C VAL A 129 8.01 -20.75 9.99
N ASP A 130 7.86 -21.84 10.73
CA ASP A 130 6.52 -22.36 11.05
C ASP A 130 5.86 -21.46 12.09
N LEU A 131 4.60 -21.11 11.83
CA LEU A 131 3.81 -20.28 12.73
C LEU A 131 2.85 -21.15 13.54
N ALA A 132 2.75 -20.87 14.83
CA ALA A 132 1.69 -21.45 15.66
C ALA A 132 0.30 -21.00 15.15
N ILE A 133 -0.70 -21.85 15.26
CA ILE A 133 -2.08 -21.60 14.80
C ILE A 133 -2.60 -20.25 15.32
N GLY A 134 -2.43 -19.97 16.61
CA GLY A 134 -2.89 -18.70 17.19
C GLY A 134 -2.24 -17.47 16.53
N LYS A 135 -0.94 -17.53 16.19
CA LYS A 135 -0.26 -16.44 15.49
C LYS A 135 -0.77 -16.30 14.06
N THR A 136 -0.98 -17.41 13.37
CA THR A 136 -1.55 -17.42 12.02
C THR A 136 -2.95 -16.78 12.01
N THR A 137 -3.80 -17.13 12.97
CA THR A 137 -5.16 -16.56 13.11
C THR A 137 -5.11 -15.04 13.30
N ILE A 138 -4.22 -14.53 14.19
CA ILE A 138 -4.05 -13.09 14.40
C ILE A 138 -3.63 -12.39 13.11
N LEU A 139 -2.70 -12.98 12.34
CA LEU A 139 -2.25 -12.39 11.08
C LEU A 139 -3.35 -12.38 10.01
N LEU A 140 -4.15 -13.46 9.91
CA LEU A 140 -5.28 -13.53 8.99
C LEU A 140 -6.35 -12.48 9.34
N GLU A 141 -6.69 -12.35 10.62
CA GLU A 141 -7.63 -11.34 11.10
C GLU A 141 -7.12 -9.92 10.84
N SER A 142 -5.84 -9.66 11.12
CA SER A 142 -5.18 -8.37 10.86
C SER A 142 -5.20 -8.01 9.36
N PHE A 143 -4.93 -8.99 8.51
CA PHE A 143 -5.01 -8.85 7.06
C PHE A 143 -6.44 -8.52 6.62
N ALA A 144 -7.44 -9.28 7.07
CA ALA A 144 -8.84 -9.07 6.73
C ALA A 144 -9.33 -7.67 7.17
N LYS A 145 -9.01 -7.24 8.40
CA LYS A 145 -9.34 -5.89 8.90
C LYS A 145 -8.68 -4.78 8.05
N SER A 146 -7.42 -4.97 7.67
CA SER A 146 -6.71 -3.98 6.86
C SER A 146 -7.25 -3.91 5.43
N THR A 147 -7.60 -5.04 4.84
CA THR A 147 -8.26 -5.09 3.53
C THR A 147 -9.65 -4.43 3.58
N ALA A 148 -10.46 -4.71 4.61
CA ALA A 148 -11.76 -4.06 4.79
C ALA A 148 -11.64 -2.53 4.93
N ARG A 149 -10.63 -2.05 5.68
CA ARG A 149 -10.30 -0.62 5.77
C ARG A 149 -10.00 0.00 4.40
N ASP A 150 -9.19 -0.67 3.58
CA ASP A 150 -8.82 -0.15 2.27
C ASP A 150 -10.00 -0.21 1.28
N THR A 151 -10.83 -1.24 1.35
CA THR A 151 -12.10 -1.32 0.60
C THR A 151 -13.04 -0.19 0.99
N ALA A 152 -13.20 0.10 2.29
CA ALA A 152 -14.03 1.23 2.73
C ALA A 152 -13.53 2.58 2.19
N LYS A 153 -12.20 2.79 2.11
CA LYS A 153 -11.63 3.99 1.49
C LYS A 153 -11.94 4.08 0.00
N LEU A 154 -11.90 2.95 -0.73
CA LEU A 154 -12.26 2.91 -2.16
C LEU A 154 -13.72 3.32 -2.36
N TYR A 155 -14.66 2.78 -1.61
CA TYR A 155 -16.07 3.19 -1.68
C TYR A 155 -16.27 4.68 -1.40
N GLN A 156 -15.51 5.25 -0.45
CA GLN A 156 -15.58 6.69 -0.18
C GLN A 156 -15.05 7.52 -1.36
N LEU A 157 -13.96 7.07 -2.00
CA LEU A 157 -13.39 7.73 -3.17
C LEU A 157 -14.33 7.66 -4.38
N GLU A 158 -14.93 6.49 -4.65
CA GLU A 158 -15.92 6.31 -5.70
C GLU A 158 -17.10 7.27 -5.51
N LYS A 159 -17.69 7.29 -4.30
CA LYS A 159 -18.80 8.19 -3.98
C LYS A 159 -18.43 9.68 -4.08
N SER A 160 -17.18 10.05 -3.76
CA SER A 160 -16.71 11.42 -3.92
C SER A 160 -16.49 11.78 -5.39
N ASN A 161 -16.04 10.83 -6.21
CA ASN A 161 -15.85 11.02 -7.64
C ASN A 161 -17.19 11.13 -8.39
N GLU A 162 -18.18 10.31 -8.02
CA GLU A 162 -19.55 10.43 -8.55
C GLU A 162 -20.12 11.82 -8.30
N ARG A 163 -19.96 12.37 -7.08
CA ARG A 163 -20.39 13.72 -6.76
C ARG A 163 -19.67 14.79 -7.59
N ARG A 164 -18.37 14.61 -7.82
CA ARG A 164 -17.58 15.54 -8.65
C ARG A 164 -17.96 15.46 -10.13
N LEU A 165 -18.19 14.25 -10.65
CA LEU A 165 -18.65 14.04 -12.02
C LEU A 165 -20.03 14.65 -12.22
N SER A 166 -20.97 14.47 -11.27
CA SER A 166 -22.28 15.08 -11.35
C SER A 166 -22.23 16.61 -11.29
N SER A 167 -21.38 17.19 -10.45
CA SER A 167 -21.16 18.65 -10.42
C SER A 167 -20.55 19.16 -11.72
N LYS A 168 -19.52 18.46 -12.23
CA LYS A 168 -18.90 18.82 -13.51
C LYS A 168 -19.88 18.70 -14.69
N GLN A 169 -20.70 17.65 -14.72
CA GLN A 169 -21.74 17.50 -15.74
C GLN A 169 -22.79 18.60 -15.67
N ILE A 170 -23.14 19.05 -14.45
CA ILE A 170 -24.06 20.21 -14.28
C ILE A 170 -23.38 21.48 -14.76
N ASP A 171 -22.11 21.70 -14.43
CA ASP A 171 -21.34 22.86 -14.90
C ASP A 171 -21.18 22.86 -16.43
N ASP A 172 -20.91 21.69 -17.04
CA ASP A 172 -20.80 21.52 -18.49
C ASP A 172 -22.15 21.80 -19.16
N LEU A 173 -23.26 21.28 -18.62
CA LEU A 173 -24.62 21.56 -19.09
C LEU A 173 -24.99 23.03 -18.91
N LEU A 174 -24.67 23.66 -17.80
CA LEU A 174 -24.90 25.10 -17.59
C LEU A 174 -24.10 25.94 -18.58
N ASN A 175 -22.87 25.56 -18.88
CA ASN A 175 -22.04 26.25 -19.87
C ASN A 175 -22.57 26.04 -21.30
N GLU A 176 -23.15 24.88 -21.64
CA GLU A 176 -23.85 24.66 -22.93
C GLU A 176 -25.13 25.50 -23.05
N ILE A 177 -25.89 25.64 -21.96
CA ILE A 177 -27.13 26.43 -21.93
C ILE A 177 -26.85 27.94 -21.98
N VAL A 178 -25.69 28.37 -21.44
CA VAL A 178 -25.27 29.79 -21.38
C VAL A 178 -24.34 30.17 -22.54
N THR A 179 -24.25 29.38 -23.60
CA THR A 179 -23.52 29.83 -24.79
C THR A 179 -24.15 31.11 -25.33
N GLU A 180 -23.31 32.07 -25.74
CA GLU A 180 -23.77 33.38 -26.30
C GLU A 180 -24.79 33.19 -27.42
N ASP A 181 -24.70 32.09 -28.17
CA ASP A 181 -25.63 31.75 -29.25
C ASP A 181 -27.03 31.38 -28.75
N PHE A 182 -27.17 30.68 -27.59
CA PHE A 182 -28.48 30.38 -27.03
C PHE A 182 -29.18 31.66 -26.53
N VAL A 183 -28.41 32.52 -25.84
CA VAL A 183 -28.93 33.81 -25.37
C VAL A 183 -29.31 34.72 -26.56
N LYS A 184 -28.52 34.72 -27.62
CA LYS A 184 -28.76 35.49 -28.82
C LYS A 184 -29.99 35.01 -29.57
N ASN A 185 -30.14 33.70 -29.77
CA ASN A 185 -31.32 33.11 -30.40
C ASN A 185 -32.59 33.33 -29.57
N ALA A 186 -32.53 33.23 -28.26
CA ALA A 186 -33.64 33.51 -27.37
C ALA A 186 -34.06 35.00 -27.43
N ILE A 187 -33.10 35.93 -27.52
CA ILE A 187 -33.39 37.36 -27.67
C ILE A 187 -34.01 37.66 -29.05
N GLU A 188 -33.54 37.01 -30.10
CA GLU A 188 -34.11 37.16 -31.45
C GLU A 188 -35.54 36.61 -31.52
N GLU A 189 -35.81 35.40 -31.00
CA GLU A 189 -37.17 34.83 -30.93
C GLU A 189 -38.11 35.64 -30.04
N PHE A 190 -37.67 36.12 -28.88
CA PHE A 190 -38.48 36.99 -28.02
C PHE A 190 -38.65 38.39 -28.60
N GLY A 191 -37.66 38.89 -29.36
CA GLY A 191 -37.72 40.20 -30.01
C GLY A 191 -38.77 40.25 -31.12
N GLU A 192 -38.94 39.17 -31.88
CA GLU A 192 -40.02 39.07 -32.90
C GLU A 192 -41.44 39.02 -32.29
N TRP A 193 -41.53 38.48 -31.02
CA TRP A 193 -42.85 38.36 -30.33
C TRP A 193 -43.36 39.65 -29.71
N ILE A 194 -42.50 40.64 -29.50
CA ILE A 194 -42.87 41.96 -28.91
C ILE A 194 -43.07 43.05 -30.01
N GLY A 195 -42.80 42.70 -31.26
CA GLY A 195 -42.85 43.61 -32.39
C GLY A 195 -44.14 43.53 -33.24
N GLU A 196 -45.12 42.69 -32.89
CA GLU A 196 -46.47 42.65 -33.39
C GLU A 196 -47.45 43.23 -32.35
#